data_8c6e02eb46fae37cd5ff6b9b03cea7a7
#
_entry.id   8c6e02eb46fae37cd5ff6b9b03cea7a7
#
_cell.length_a   1.000
_cell.length_b   1.000
_cell.length_c   1.000
_cell.angle_alpha   90.00
_cell.angle_beta   90.00
_cell.angle_gamma   90.00
#
_symmetry.space_group_name_H-M   'P 1'
#
loop_
_entity.id
_entity.type
_entity.pdbx_description
1 polymer ?
#
loop_
_entity_poly.entity_id
_entity_poly.type
_entity_poly.pdbx_seq_one_letter_code
_entity_poly.pdbx_strand_id
1 'polypeptide(L)'
;IWEGQESELSEIIENRKRLPLTMLKVKFQTDRHLVFADTKGSRTTDRYYRNDIFQIGRLEKVTRALHFTGGRRGYYTIQEADLVASDLFLTAQYTATTPIEHCSLYVYPKPFSHPDFKRSLKQLNGEVLAKRHLLEDPFEYRGIRDYQPQDDLKSINWKATARTGDLKVNQKNYTSQKSVRIFVNLEDTGILKKEDCVEACLQIATALLLLFLEQGMQVALYCNGIDTISGDPCILEAGGGVRQRNVCLQTLARIDTAKPVQSFSELFSARMSDASNALYTCFVSPNAYEDFAALLLQYQEKHPDMKWFYPYSESTPPDPGEALKSLITFISLREESV
;
A
#
# COMPACT_ATOMS: atom_id res chain seq x y z
N ILE A 1 3.12 2.11 9.63
CA ILE A 1 1.92 2.85 10.09
C ILE A 1 1.06 3.24 8.91
N TRP A 2 -0.19 3.61 9.14
CA TRP A 2 -1.10 4.14 8.15
C TRP A 2 -1.03 5.67 8.09
N GLU A 3 -1.36 6.25 6.94
CA GLU A 3 -1.53 7.69 6.78
C GLU A 3 -2.57 8.23 7.79
N GLY A 4 -2.20 9.29 8.52
CA GLY A 4 -2.96 9.87 9.61
C GLY A 4 -2.79 9.18 10.97
N GLN A 5 -2.02 8.10 11.06
CA GLN A 5 -1.76 7.40 12.31
C GLN A 5 -0.58 8.01 13.06
N GLU A 6 -0.71 8.09 14.38
CA GLU A 6 0.36 8.52 15.28
C GLU A 6 1.35 7.40 15.55
N SER A 7 2.60 7.77 15.73
CA SER A 7 3.69 6.89 16.09
C SER A 7 4.76 7.64 16.88
N GLU A 8 5.82 6.94 17.29
CA GLU A 8 6.89 7.48 18.13
C GLU A 8 8.25 7.18 17.53
N LEU A 9 9.11 8.20 17.50
CA LEU A 9 10.53 8.07 17.20
C LEU A 9 11.31 8.19 18.51
N SER A 10 12.07 7.17 18.87
CA SER A 10 12.88 7.16 20.08
C SER A 10 14.31 7.60 19.76
N GLU A 11 14.72 8.74 20.29
CA GLU A 11 16.10 9.20 20.30
C GLU A 11 16.82 8.59 21.52
N ILE A 12 17.88 7.82 21.28
CA ILE A 12 18.66 7.17 22.32
C ILE A 12 20.10 7.67 22.22
N ILE A 13 20.56 8.35 23.25
CA ILE A 13 21.92 8.93 23.31
C ILE A 13 22.62 8.39 24.56
N GLU A 14 23.81 7.85 24.38
CA GLU A 14 24.60 7.25 25.44
C GLU A 14 25.95 7.92 25.56
N ASN A 15 26.28 8.45 26.73
CA ASN A 15 27.61 8.95 27.07
C ASN A 15 28.43 7.84 27.74
N ARG A 16 29.35 7.24 27.01
CA ARG A 16 30.27 6.19 27.52
C ARG A 16 31.53 6.75 28.17
N LYS A 17 31.62 8.06 28.31
CA LYS A 17 32.79 8.74 28.90
C LYS A 17 32.54 8.99 30.39
N ARG A 18 33.66 9.11 31.14
CA ARG A 18 33.61 9.51 32.56
C ARG A 18 33.35 10.99 32.78
N LEU A 19 33.47 11.82 31.72
CA LEU A 19 33.17 13.24 31.78
C LEU A 19 31.74 13.48 31.28
N PRO A 20 30.98 14.37 31.93
CA PRO A 20 29.65 14.74 31.47
C PRO A 20 29.74 15.56 30.18
N LEU A 21 28.70 15.46 29.35
CA LEU A 21 28.45 16.31 28.20
C LEU A 21 27.46 17.38 28.62
N THR A 22 27.95 18.58 28.87
CA THR A 22 27.12 19.68 29.37
C THR A 22 26.19 20.26 28.34
N MET A 23 26.57 20.19 27.06
CA MET A 23 25.77 20.64 25.92
C MET A 23 26.09 19.81 24.70
N LEU A 24 25.18 18.93 24.37
CA LEU A 24 25.20 18.16 23.12
C LEU A 24 23.98 18.56 22.30
N LYS A 25 24.22 19.10 21.10
CA LYS A 25 23.15 19.32 20.11
C LYS A 25 23.10 18.13 19.18
N VAL A 26 21.91 17.57 19.03
CA VAL A 26 21.62 16.49 18.05
C VAL A 26 20.76 17.09 16.96
N LYS A 27 21.25 17.04 15.74
CA LYS A 27 20.54 17.56 14.58
C LYS A 27 20.27 16.42 13.61
N PHE A 28 19.04 16.29 13.17
CA PHE A 28 18.68 15.39 12.07
C PHE A 28 17.65 16.04 11.16
N GLN A 29 17.52 15.46 9.98
CA GLN A 29 16.52 15.88 9.00
C GLN A 29 15.70 14.69 8.54
N THR A 30 14.41 14.93 8.27
CA THR A 30 13.50 13.97 7.69
C THR A 30 12.52 14.66 6.75
N ASP A 31 11.59 13.91 6.18
CA ASP A 31 10.59 14.47 5.28
C ASP A 31 9.57 15.34 6.06
N ARG A 32 9.10 16.41 5.42
CA ARG A 32 8.12 17.36 5.97
C ARG A 32 6.74 16.74 6.25
N HIS A 33 6.42 15.61 5.61
CA HIS A 33 5.15 14.92 5.79
C HIS A 33 5.09 14.06 7.07
N LEU A 34 6.21 13.94 7.79
CA LEU A 34 6.19 13.46 9.17
C LEU A 34 5.96 14.65 10.09
N VAL A 35 4.73 14.76 10.60
CA VAL A 35 4.30 15.91 11.42
C VAL A 35 4.56 15.61 12.89
N PHE A 36 5.59 16.24 13.48
CA PHE A 36 5.93 16.06 14.88
C PHE A 36 5.08 16.93 15.79
N ALA A 37 4.59 16.35 16.89
CA ALA A 37 3.76 17.06 17.87
C ALA A 37 4.56 18.14 18.63
N ASP A 38 5.84 17.84 18.96
CA ASP A 38 6.74 18.81 19.58
C ASP A 38 7.54 19.58 18.53
N THR A 39 7.22 20.86 18.37
CA THR A 39 7.86 21.77 17.42
C THR A 39 9.05 22.55 18.01
N LYS A 40 9.38 22.37 19.30
CA LYS A 40 10.51 23.04 19.93
C LYS A 40 11.82 22.58 19.27
N GLY A 41 12.65 23.54 18.90
CA GLY A 41 13.93 23.25 18.24
C GLY A 41 13.81 22.74 16.81
N SER A 42 12.63 22.80 16.19
CA SER A 42 12.43 22.35 14.82
C SER A 42 12.11 23.50 13.85
N ARG A 43 12.39 23.26 12.59
CA ARG A 43 12.04 24.13 11.46
C ARG A 43 11.61 23.28 10.28
N THR A 44 10.45 23.59 9.72
CA THR A 44 9.95 22.93 8.51
C THR A 44 10.04 23.88 7.33
N THR A 45 10.75 23.45 6.27
CA THR A 45 10.83 24.15 4.98
C THR A 45 10.53 23.13 3.86
N ASP A 46 11.50 22.81 3.04
CA ASP A 46 11.51 21.70 2.07
C ASP A 46 11.55 20.33 2.79
N ARG A 47 12.23 20.29 3.92
CA ARG A 47 12.32 19.15 4.85
C ARG A 47 11.99 19.58 6.27
N TYR A 48 11.85 18.61 7.15
CA TYR A 48 11.77 18.83 8.59
C TYR A 48 13.19 18.73 9.16
N TYR A 49 13.63 19.82 9.80
CA TYR A 49 14.93 19.93 10.47
C TYR A 49 14.69 20.00 11.96
N ARG A 50 15.40 19.18 12.73
CA ARG A 50 15.33 19.17 14.18
C ARG A 50 16.69 19.42 14.79
N ASN A 51 16.70 20.16 15.91
CA ASN A 51 17.89 20.49 16.67
C ASN A 51 17.56 20.39 18.16
N ASP A 52 17.83 19.22 18.74
CA ASP A 52 17.61 18.95 20.15
C ASP A 52 18.87 19.18 20.97
N ILE A 53 18.71 19.70 22.19
CA ILE A 53 19.82 19.95 23.11
C ILE A 53 19.69 19.02 24.29
N PHE A 54 20.79 18.30 24.59
CA PHE A 54 20.89 17.35 25.67
C PHE A 54 21.98 17.75 26.64
N GLN A 55 21.72 17.48 27.93
CA GLN A 55 22.71 17.45 28.98
C GLN A 55 22.80 16.01 29.47
N ILE A 56 23.98 15.40 29.39
CA ILE A 56 24.15 13.98 29.67
C ILE A 56 25.27 13.82 30.68
N GLY A 57 24.96 13.20 31.79
CA GLY A 57 25.92 12.90 32.86
C GLY A 57 26.98 11.88 32.41
N ARG A 58 27.90 11.56 33.33
CA ARG A 58 28.91 10.54 33.05
C ARG A 58 28.26 9.15 32.98
N LEU A 59 28.63 8.37 31.98
CA LEU A 59 28.14 6.99 31.79
C LEU A 59 26.59 6.91 31.81
N GLU A 60 25.94 7.96 31.34
CA GLU A 60 24.49 8.07 31.35
C GLU A 60 23.94 7.81 29.95
N LYS A 61 22.75 7.18 29.92
CA LYS A 61 21.93 6.96 28.73
C LYS A 61 20.64 7.75 28.87
N VAL A 62 20.35 8.61 27.91
CA VAL A 62 19.12 9.40 27.82
C VAL A 62 18.28 8.90 26.67
N THR A 63 16.99 8.66 26.93
CA THR A 63 16.02 8.29 25.92
C THR A 63 14.95 9.37 25.86
N ARG A 64 14.62 9.82 24.66
CA ARG A 64 13.58 10.81 24.40
C ARG A 64 12.62 10.28 23.34
N ALA A 65 11.34 10.34 23.62
CA ALA A 65 10.27 9.98 22.71
C ALA A 65 9.77 11.21 21.96
N LEU A 66 9.70 11.11 20.65
CA LEU A 66 9.17 12.14 19.76
C LEU A 66 7.93 11.59 19.07
N HIS A 67 6.76 12.06 19.48
CA HIS A 67 5.49 11.69 18.85
C HIS A 67 5.33 12.42 17.52
N PHE A 68 4.92 11.69 16.50
CA PHE A 68 4.65 12.22 15.17
C PHE A 68 3.46 11.53 14.52
N THR A 69 2.88 12.19 13.52
CA THR A 69 1.82 11.64 12.67
C THR A 69 2.35 11.50 11.24
N GLY A 70 2.07 10.38 10.60
CA GLY A 70 2.35 10.19 9.17
C GLY A 70 1.34 10.96 8.33
N GLY A 71 1.66 12.19 7.93
CA GLY A 71 0.72 13.08 7.24
C GLY A 71 0.46 12.71 5.77
N ARG A 72 1.37 11.99 5.12
CA ARG A 72 1.22 11.47 3.75
C ARG A 72 1.87 10.11 3.64
N ARG A 73 1.32 9.24 2.77
CA ARG A 73 1.98 7.98 2.47
C ARG A 73 3.39 8.19 1.93
N GLY A 74 4.28 7.27 2.21
CA GLY A 74 5.66 7.38 1.76
C GLY A 74 6.61 6.37 2.41
N TYR A 75 7.84 6.38 1.91
CA TYR A 75 8.98 5.71 2.54
C TYR A 75 9.93 6.77 3.06
N TYR A 76 10.04 6.87 4.36
CA TYR A 76 10.79 7.92 5.07
C TYR A 76 12.00 7.31 5.76
N THR A 77 13.14 7.99 5.66
CA THR A 77 14.39 7.56 6.28
C THR A 77 15.06 8.71 7.02
N ILE A 78 15.74 8.37 8.10
CA ILE A 78 16.73 9.25 8.74
C ILE A 78 18.08 8.55 8.57
N GLN A 79 18.95 9.11 7.74
CA GLN A 79 20.20 8.47 7.34
C GLN A 79 21.38 8.87 8.21
N GLU A 80 21.34 10.09 8.77
CA GLU A 80 22.45 10.66 9.53
C GLU A 80 21.96 11.64 10.60
N ALA A 81 22.75 11.79 11.63
CA ALA A 81 22.57 12.85 12.63
C ALA A 81 23.90 13.53 12.90
N ASP A 82 23.85 14.87 12.98
CA ASP A 82 24.99 15.67 13.41
C ASP A 82 24.97 15.84 14.92
N LEU A 83 26.07 15.46 15.54
CA LEU A 83 26.32 15.64 16.95
C LEU A 83 27.27 16.83 17.14
N VAL A 84 26.79 17.89 17.79
CA VAL A 84 27.62 19.08 18.07
C VAL A 84 27.80 19.19 19.58
N ALA A 85 28.98 18.85 20.05
CA ALA A 85 29.36 18.98 21.45
C ALA A 85 30.12 20.30 21.67
N SER A 86 29.79 20.99 22.75
CA SER A 86 30.53 22.21 23.18
C SER A 86 31.25 21.95 24.50
N ASP A 87 32.37 22.61 24.69
CA ASP A 87 33.07 22.62 25.97
C ASP A 87 32.27 23.43 27.01
N LEU A 88 32.71 23.32 28.26
CA LEU A 88 32.04 24.03 29.40
C LEU A 88 32.00 25.54 29.27
N PHE A 89 32.97 26.10 28.58
CA PHE A 89 33.08 27.56 28.40
C PHE A 89 32.54 28.06 27.06
N LEU A 90 31.98 27.14 26.23
CA LEU A 90 31.50 27.41 24.88
C LEU A 90 32.55 28.01 23.93
N THR A 91 33.82 27.80 24.22
CA THR A 91 34.94 28.31 23.46
C THR A 91 35.30 27.45 22.26
N ALA A 92 35.02 26.15 22.34
CA ALA A 92 35.24 25.20 21.28
C ALA A 92 34.00 24.35 21.02
N GLN A 93 33.74 24.07 19.73
CA GLN A 93 32.70 23.18 19.28
C GLN A 93 33.28 22.07 18.43
N TYR A 94 32.82 20.82 18.69
CA TYR A 94 33.22 19.64 17.95
C TYR A 94 31.97 19.08 17.27
N THR A 95 32.02 18.96 15.97
CA THR A 95 30.95 18.38 15.16
C THR A 95 31.36 17.01 14.66
N ALA A 96 30.48 16.04 14.80
CA ALA A 96 30.64 14.70 14.24
C ALA A 96 29.32 14.27 13.59
N THR A 97 29.34 13.87 12.33
CA THR A 97 28.21 13.27 11.65
C THR A 97 28.24 11.76 11.90
N THR A 98 27.13 11.24 12.42
CA THR A 98 26.97 9.82 12.73
C THR A 98 25.96 9.22 11.76
N PRO A 99 26.29 8.17 11.01
CA PRO A 99 25.33 7.45 10.20
C PRO A 99 24.32 6.75 11.13
N ILE A 100 23.06 6.80 10.74
CA ILE A 100 21.97 6.10 11.43
C ILE A 100 21.58 4.91 10.57
N GLU A 101 21.89 3.72 11.04
CA GLU A 101 21.52 2.48 10.37
C GLU A 101 20.07 2.09 10.74
N HIS A 102 19.33 1.61 9.73
CA HIS A 102 17.99 1.01 9.90
C HIS A 102 16.89 1.91 10.47
N CYS A 103 17.00 3.23 10.34
CA CYS A 103 15.91 4.12 10.69
C CYS A 103 15.05 4.43 9.45
N SER A 104 14.08 3.56 9.19
CA SER A 104 13.17 3.70 8.07
C SER A 104 11.73 3.44 8.50
N LEU A 105 10.80 4.15 7.86
CA LEU A 105 9.37 4.06 8.14
C LEU A 105 8.58 4.00 6.85
N TYR A 106 7.64 3.05 6.79
CA TYR A 106 6.60 3.00 5.77
C TYR A 106 5.31 3.62 6.32
N VAL A 107 4.84 4.66 5.67
CA VAL A 107 3.48 5.19 5.86
C VAL A 107 2.63 4.69 4.71
N TYR A 108 1.72 3.77 5.00
CA TYR A 108 0.86 3.14 4.00
C TYR A 108 -0.29 4.07 3.58
N PRO A 109 -0.71 4.04 2.31
CA PRO A 109 -1.87 4.80 1.88
C PRO A 109 -3.12 4.34 2.63
N LYS A 110 -3.90 5.30 3.13
CA LYS A 110 -5.16 5.01 3.82
C LYS A 110 -6.15 4.40 2.83
N PRO A 111 -6.83 3.28 3.16
CA PRO A 111 -7.85 2.73 2.27
C PRO A 111 -8.95 3.74 1.99
N PHE A 112 -9.33 3.90 0.73
CA PHE A 112 -10.38 4.84 0.33
C PHE A 112 -11.70 4.49 1.00
N SER A 113 -12.39 5.47 1.57
CA SER A 113 -13.58 5.26 2.38
C SER A 113 -14.63 6.34 2.10
N HIS A 114 -15.43 6.10 1.06
CA HIS A 114 -16.61 6.90 0.73
C HIS A 114 -17.85 5.99 0.69
N PRO A 115 -19.07 6.44 1.07
CA PRO A 115 -20.26 5.60 1.10
C PRO A 115 -20.57 4.90 -0.23
N ASP A 116 -20.48 5.61 -1.35
CA ASP A 116 -20.75 5.05 -2.67
C ASP A 116 -19.68 4.04 -3.09
N PHE A 117 -18.43 4.32 -2.78
CA PHE A 117 -17.36 3.36 -3.01
C PHE A 117 -17.56 2.09 -2.18
N LYS A 118 -17.91 2.21 -0.90
CA LYS A 118 -18.20 1.05 -0.04
C LYS A 118 -19.34 0.19 -0.60
N ARG A 119 -20.38 0.82 -1.17
CA ARG A 119 -21.49 0.12 -1.82
C ARG A 119 -21.01 -0.65 -3.05
N SER A 120 -20.24 0.01 -3.92
CA SER A 120 -19.66 -0.59 -5.12
C SER A 120 -18.67 -1.70 -4.79
N LEU A 121 -17.86 -1.53 -3.73
CA LEU A 121 -16.92 -2.52 -3.24
C LEU A 121 -17.64 -3.77 -2.71
N LYS A 122 -18.75 -3.60 -2.00
CA LYS A 122 -19.57 -4.71 -1.49
C LYS A 122 -20.22 -5.49 -2.64
N GLN A 123 -20.71 -4.81 -3.66
CA GLN A 123 -21.25 -5.44 -4.88
C GLN A 123 -20.16 -6.24 -5.58
N LEU A 124 -19.01 -5.63 -5.85
CA LEU A 124 -17.86 -6.28 -6.49
C LEU A 124 -17.43 -7.54 -5.72
N ASN A 125 -17.35 -7.45 -4.40
CA ASN A 125 -17.02 -8.60 -3.57
C ASN A 125 -18.01 -9.76 -3.76
N GLY A 126 -19.31 -9.46 -3.82
CA GLY A 126 -20.35 -10.47 -4.11
C GLY A 126 -20.17 -11.13 -5.47
N GLU A 127 -19.90 -10.35 -6.52
CA GLU A 127 -19.66 -10.84 -7.88
C GLU A 127 -18.44 -11.77 -7.94
N VAL A 128 -17.32 -11.35 -7.34
CA VAL A 128 -16.07 -12.13 -7.33
C VAL A 128 -16.20 -13.41 -6.52
N LEU A 129 -16.88 -13.37 -5.37
CA LEU A 129 -17.12 -14.56 -4.55
C LEU A 129 -18.05 -15.56 -5.25
N ALA A 130 -19.16 -15.08 -5.83
CA ALA A 130 -20.08 -15.95 -6.61
C ALA A 130 -19.33 -16.64 -7.74
N LYS A 131 -18.48 -15.92 -8.45
CA LYS A 131 -17.67 -16.47 -9.53
C LYS A 131 -16.63 -17.47 -9.04
N ARG A 132 -15.96 -17.18 -7.92
CA ARG A 132 -15.05 -18.12 -7.28
C ARG A 132 -15.76 -19.46 -6.98
N HIS A 133 -16.96 -19.40 -6.38
CA HIS A 133 -17.74 -20.60 -6.07
C HIS A 133 -18.20 -21.38 -7.32
N LEU A 134 -18.50 -20.70 -8.42
CA LEU A 134 -18.84 -21.35 -9.68
C LEU A 134 -17.66 -22.11 -10.31
N LEU A 135 -16.43 -21.66 -10.02
CA LEU A 135 -15.20 -22.23 -10.56
C LEU A 135 -14.56 -23.27 -9.60
N GLU A 136 -15.03 -23.37 -8.36
CA GLU A 136 -14.67 -24.46 -7.46
C GLU A 136 -15.35 -25.74 -7.97
N ASP A 137 -14.55 -26.67 -8.54
CA ASP A 137 -15.07 -28.00 -8.91
C ASP A 137 -15.32 -28.80 -7.63
N PRO A 138 -16.59 -29.08 -7.26
CA PRO A 138 -16.91 -29.82 -6.04
C PRO A 138 -16.44 -31.28 -6.12
N PHE A 139 -16.05 -31.78 -7.30
CA PHE A 139 -15.66 -33.16 -7.55
C PHE A 139 -14.14 -33.36 -7.64
N GLU A 140 -13.34 -32.30 -7.69
CA GLU A 140 -11.89 -32.42 -7.76
C GLU A 140 -11.29 -32.61 -6.37
N TYR A 141 -11.08 -33.85 -5.98
CA TYR A 141 -10.46 -34.20 -4.71
C TYR A 141 -8.93 -34.29 -4.86
N ARG A 142 -8.19 -33.52 -4.07
CA ARG A 142 -6.74 -33.64 -3.96
C ARG A 142 -6.32 -34.89 -3.18
N GLY A 143 -7.16 -35.29 -2.21
CA GLY A 143 -6.89 -36.41 -1.30
C GLY A 143 -7.75 -36.35 -0.05
N ILE A 144 -7.38 -37.19 0.89
CA ILE A 144 -8.02 -37.28 2.19
C ILE A 144 -6.95 -36.99 3.26
N ARG A 145 -7.25 -36.12 4.19
CA ARG A 145 -6.38 -35.80 5.35
C ARG A 145 -7.13 -35.93 6.67
N ASP A 146 -6.40 -35.90 7.76
CA ASP A 146 -6.99 -35.91 9.07
C ASP A 146 -7.77 -34.60 9.34
N TYR A 147 -8.88 -34.74 10.07
CA TYR A 147 -9.72 -33.64 10.49
C TYR A 147 -8.98 -32.71 11.44
N GLN A 148 -9.16 -31.42 11.27
CA GLN A 148 -8.69 -30.38 12.18
C GLN A 148 -9.88 -29.61 12.77
N PRO A 149 -9.81 -29.05 14.01
CA PRO A 149 -10.95 -28.41 14.66
C PRO A 149 -11.57 -27.23 13.91
N GLN A 150 -10.82 -26.64 12.96
CA GLN A 150 -11.27 -25.54 12.11
C GLN A 150 -11.98 -26.00 10.81
N ASP A 151 -12.07 -27.31 10.57
CA ASP A 151 -12.69 -27.83 9.35
C ASP A 151 -14.22 -27.86 9.47
N ASP A 152 -14.91 -27.55 8.35
CA ASP A 152 -16.37 -27.66 8.28
C ASP A 152 -16.78 -29.15 8.36
N LEU A 153 -17.73 -29.46 9.20
CA LEU A 153 -18.30 -30.80 9.37
C LEU A 153 -18.86 -31.40 8.05
N LYS A 154 -19.30 -30.53 7.13
CA LYS A 154 -19.77 -30.94 5.81
C LYS A 154 -18.66 -31.52 4.92
N SER A 155 -17.41 -31.23 5.20
CA SER A 155 -16.26 -31.71 4.44
C SER A 155 -15.78 -33.09 4.90
N ILE A 156 -16.37 -33.69 5.94
CA ILE A 156 -15.98 -35.01 6.46
C ILE A 156 -16.27 -36.09 5.45
N ASN A 157 -15.26 -36.91 5.14
CA ASN A 157 -15.39 -38.09 4.35
C ASN A 157 -15.78 -39.28 5.22
N TRP A 158 -17.09 -39.48 5.42
CA TRP A 158 -17.62 -40.55 6.26
C TRP A 158 -17.17 -41.97 5.83
N LYS A 159 -16.94 -42.17 4.53
CA LYS A 159 -16.47 -43.46 4.00
C LYS A 159 -15.02 -43.75 4.36
N ALA A 160 -14.16 -42.75 4.33
CA ALA A 160 -12.76 -42.84 4.77
C ALA A 160 -12.67 -42.98 6.29
N THR A 161 -13.42 -42.18 7.03
CA THR A 161 -13.54 -42.20 8.48
C THR A 161 -13.96 -43.59 8.99
N ALA A 162 -14.94 -44.20 8.36
CA ALA A 162 -15.40 -45.59 8.72
C ALA A 162 -14.35 -46.67 8.47
N ARG A 163 -13.40 -46.44 7.56
CA ARG A 163 -12.34 -47.43 7.24
C ARG A 163 -11.11 -47.27 8.17
N THR A 164 -10.80 -46.03 8.58
CA THR A 164 -9.57 -45.75 9.36
C THR A 164 -9.83 -45.65 10.85
N GLY A 165 -11.08 -45.41 11.27
CA GLY A 165 -11.44 -45.12 12.66
C GLY A 165 -11.22 -43.68 13.09
N ASP A 166 -10.47 -42.88 12.31
CA ASP A 166 -10.16 -41.45 12.59
C ASP A 166 -10.96 -40.55 11.64
N LEU A 167 -11.37 -39.38 12.15
CA LEU A 167 -12.09 -38.40 11.33
C LEU A 167 -11.22 -37.94 10.15
N LYS A 168 -11.69 -38.17 8.94
CA LYS A 168 -11.03 -37.80 7.69
C LYS A 168 -11.85 -36.78 6.92
N VAL A 169 -11.16 -35.80 6.33
CA VAL A 169 -11.74 -34.70 5.56
C VAL A 169 -11.31 -34.80 4.10
N ASN A 170 -12.24 -34.57 3.19
CA ASN A 170 -11.94 -34.41 1.78
C ASN A 170 -11.15 -33.13 1.56
N GLN A 171 -9.92 -33.24 1.06
CA GLN A 171 -9.11 -32.12 0.65
C GLN A 171 -9.44 -31.81 -0.82
N LYS A 172 -10.09 -30.67 -1.04
CA LYS A 172 -10.40 -30.20 -2.39
C LYS A 172 -9.12 -29.70 -3.07
N ASN A 173 -8.96 -29.97 -4.36
CA ASN A 173 -7.91 -29.40 -5.14
C ASN A 173 -8.39 -28.03 -5.64
N TYR A 174 -7.69 -26.97 -5.30
CA TYR A 174 -7.90 -25.69 -5.96
C TYR A 174 -7.14 -25.75 -7.28
N THR A 175 -7.81 -26.21 -8.33
CA THR A 175 -7.23 -26.23 -9.68
C THR A 175 -6.97 -24.80 -10.09
N SER A 176 -5.71 -24.47 -10.34
CA SER A 176 -5.18 -23.13 -10.63
C SER A 176 -5.80 -22.03 -9.76
N GLN A 177 -5.07 -21.56 -8.75
CA GLN A 177 -5.49 -20.46 -7.91
C GLN A 177 -5.67 -19.21 -8.79
N LYS A 178 -6.91 -18.99 -9.24
CA LYS A 178 -7.22 -17.82 -10.03
C LYS A 178 -7.01 -16.57 -9.19
N SER A 179 -6.31 -15.59 -9.75
CA SER A 179 -5.95 -14.36 -9.08
C SER A 179 -6.88 -13.21 -9.46
N VAL A 180 -7.04 -12.25 -8.56
CA VAL A 180 -7.58 -10.94 -8.88
C VAL A 180 -6.42 -10.05 -9.33
N ARG A 181 -6.56 -9.38 -10.45
CA ARG A 181 -5.57 -8.44 -11.00
C ARG A 181 -6.02 -7.02 -10.75
N ILE A 182 -5.15 -6.21 -10.20
CA ILE A 182 -5.40 -4.78 -9.97
C ILE A 182 -4.42 -3.99 -10.80
N PHE A 183 -4.94 -3.24 -11.78
CA PHE A 183 -4.18 -2.32 -12.61
C PHE A 183 -4.42 -0.89 -12.13
N VAL A 184 -3.35 -0.17 -11.84
CA VAL A 184 -3.39 1.21 -11.36
C VAL A 184 -2.69 2.11 -12.35
N ASN A 185 -3.45 3.02 -12.95
CA ASN A 185 -2.94 4.04 -13.84
C ASN A 185 -2.81 5.38 -13.09
N LEU A 186 -1.61 5.92 -13.07
CA LEU A 186 -1.30 7.20 -12.45
C LEU A 186 -0.95 8.28 -13.48
N GLU A 187 -1.18 8.00 -14.78
CA GLU A 187 -0.96 9.01 -15.83
C GLU A 187 -1.88 10.20 -15.58
N ASP A 188 -1.27 11.36 -15.59
CA ASP A 188 -1.96 12.65 -15.60
C ASP A 188 -1.27 13.55 -16.61
N THR A 189 -1.82 13.60 -17.83
CA THR A 189 -1.32 14.41 -18.93
C THR A 189 -1.99 15.79 -19.00
N GLY A 190 -2.85 16.11 -18.02
CA GLY A 190 -3.51 17.40 -17.92
C GLY A 190 -2.53 18.54 -17.67
N ILE A 191 -2.85 19.75 -18.15
CA ILE A 191 -2.08 20.97 -17.86
C ILE A 191 -2.03 21.23 -16.34
N LEU A 192 -3.14 20.96 -15.65
CA LEU A 192 -3.24 21.01 -14.20
C LEU A 192 -3.22 19.57 -13.66
N LYS A 193 -2.16 19.21 -12.94
CA LYS A 193 -2.06 17.89 -12.33
C LYS A 193 -3.16 17.71 -11.27
N LYS A 194 -3.89 16.61 -11.38
CA LYS A 194 -4.94 16.20 -10.43
C LYS A 194 -4.35 15.29 -9.35
N GLU A 195 -3.46 15.83 -8.53
CA GLU A 195 -2.77 15.06 -7.48
C GLU A 195 -3.75 14.29 -6.58
N ASP A 196 -4.90 14.89 -6.25
CA ASP A 196 -5.93 14.25 -5.42
C ASP A 196 -6.51 12.99 -6.09
N CYS A 197 -6.70 13.01 -7.41
CA CYS A 197 -7.19 11.85 -8.16
C CYS A 197 -6.15 10.74 -8.22
N VAL A 198 -4.88 11.10 -8.38
CA VAL A 198 -3.75 10.14 -8.38
C VAL A 198 -3.60 9.48 -7.00
N GLU A 199 -3.66 10.26 -5.92
CA GLU A 199 -3.63 9.71 -4.56
C GLU A 199 -4.86 8.85 -4.27
N ALA A 200 -6.04 9.24 -4.74
CA ALA A 200 -7.25 8.44 -4.63
C ALA A 200 -7.13 7.09 -5.35
N CYS A 201 -6.45 7.03 -6.50
CA CYS A 201 -6.17 5.76 -7.18
C CYS A 201 -5.40 4.80 -6.28
N LEU A 202 -4.38 5.27 -5.56
CA LEU A 202 -3.59 4.45 -4.66
C LEU A 202 -4.39 4.01 -3.42
N GLN A 203 -5.25 4.89 -2.89
CA GLN A 203 -6.16 4.57 -1.78
C GLN A 203 -7.22 3.54 -2.19
N ILE A 204 -7.79 3.66 -3.40
CA ILE A 204 -8.74 2.69 -3.97
C ILE A 204 -8.06 1.34 -4.20
N ALA A 205 -6.87 1.34 -4.80
CA ALA A 205 -6.07 0.12 -4.99
C ALA A 205 -5.77 -0.57 -3.65
N THR A 206 -5.44 0.20 -2.61
CA THR A 206 -5.23 -0.31 -1.26
C THR A 206 -6.50 -0.96 -0.70
N ALA A 207 -7.66 -0.34 -0.88
CA ALA A 207 -8.93 -0.90 -0.40
C ALA A 207 -9.29 -2.21 -1.12
N LEU A 208 -9.11 -2.27 -2.45
CA LEU A 208 -9.32 -3.48 -3.26
C LEU A 208 -8.36 -4.61 -2.84
N LEU A 209 -7.10 -4.30 -2.70
CA LEU A 209 -6.05 -5.23 -2.28
C LEU A 209 -6.37 -5.86 -0.91
N LEU A 210 -6.71 -5.04 0.08
CA LEU A 210 -7.06 -5.53 1.41
C LEU A 210 -8.30 -6.42 1.37
N LEU A 211 -9.36 -6.00 0.66
CA LEU A 211 -10.58 -6.77 0.50
C LEU A 211 -10.29 -8.17 -0.02
N PHE A 212 -9.59 -8.29 -1.13
CA PHE A 212 -9.38 -9.60 -1.78
C PHE A 212 -8.38 -10.48 -1.01
N LEU A 213 -7.35 -9.91 -0.41
CA LEU A 213 -6.41 -10.67 0.43
C LEU A 213 -7.07 -11.16 1.72
N GLU A 214 -7.97 -10.39 2.34
CA GLU A 214 -8.77 -10.82 3.50
C GLU A 214 -9.72 -11.97 3.17
N GLN A 215 -10.20 -12.03 1.91
CA GLN A 215 -10.99 -13.15 1.40
C GLN A 215 -10.13 -14.39 1.02
N GLY A 216 -8.84 -14.34 1.30
CA GLY A 216 -7.91 -15.43 0.98
C GLY A 216 -7.66 -15.61 -0.52
N MET A 217 -7.88 -14.59 -1.34
CA MET A 217 -7.62 -14.61 -2.78
C MET A 217 -6.16 -14.26 -3.05
N GLN A 218 -5.66 -14.72 -4.19
CA GLN A 218 -4.40 -14.24 -4.73
C GLN A 218 -4.62 -12.92 -5.45
N VAL A 219 -3.74 -11.95 -5.21
CA VAL A 219 -3.79 -10.61 -5.83
C VAL A 219 -2.49 -10.30 -6.53
N ALA A 220 -2.59 -9.89 -7.80
CA ALA A 220 -1.51 -9.28 -8.56
C ALA A 220 -1.74 -7.76 -8.64
N LEU A 221 -0.68 -6.97 -8.52
CA LEU A 221 -0.73 -5.52 -8.58
C LEU A 221 0.21 -5.00 -9.66
N TYR A 222 -0.32 -4.25 -10.60
CA TYR A 222 0.39 -3.63 -11.69
C TYR A 222 0.12 -2.12 -11.69
N CYS A 223 1.17 -1.33 -11.47
CA CYS A 223 1.07 0.13 -11.44
C CYS A 223 2.20 0.75 -12.27
N ASN A 224 1.87 1.73 -13.10
CA ASN A 224 2.83 2.47 -13.91
C ASN A 224 3.61 3.55 -13.12
N GLY A 225 3.29 3.74 -11.83
CA GLY A 225 4.06 4.59 -10.94
C GLY A 225 5.44 4.02 -10.64
N ILE A 226 6.41 4.89 -10.46
CA ILE A 226 7.82 4.53 -10.24
C ILE A 226 8.10 4.35 -8.74
N ASP A 227 8.65 3.21 -8.38
CA ASP A 227 9.15 2.93 -7.02
C ASP A 227 10.37 3.79 -6.70
N THR A 228 10.40 4.44 -5.56
CA THR A 228 11.51 5.31 -5.13
C THR A 228 12.82 4.56 -4.89
N ILE A 229 12.77 3.26 -4.60
CA ILE A 229 13.95 2.46 -4.28
C ILE A 229 14.51 1.77 -5.53
N SER A 230 13.65 1.05 -6.28
CA SER A 230 14.11 0.31 -7.47
C SER A 230 14.25 1.21 -8.70
N GLY A 231 13.48 2.29 -8.80
CA GLY A 231 13.42 3.12 -9.98
C GLY A 231 12.59 2.53 -11.14
N ASP A 232 11.94 1.39 -10.90
CA ASP A 232 11.12 0.67 -11.89
C ASP A 232 9.63 0.82 -11.61
N PRO A 233 8.76 0.53 -12.59
CA PRO A 233 7.33 0.43 -12.37
C PRO A 233 6.97 -0.66 -11.35
N CYS A 234 5.88 -0.45 -10.63
CA CYS A 234 5.47 -1.36 -9.58
C CYS A 234 4.71 -2.56 -10.17
N ILE A 235 5.41 -3.67 -10.36
CA ILE A 235 4.86 -4.92 -10.89
C ILE A 235 5.00 -6.00 -9.82
N LEU A 236 3.87 -6.49 -9.31
CA LEU A 236 3.81 -7.57 -8.34
C LEU A 236 2.92 -8.69 -8.86
N GLU A 237 3.53 -9.85 -9.05
CA GLU A 237 2.82 -11.04 -9.49
C GLU A 237 1.85 -11.57 -8.43
N ALA A 238 0.95 -12.45 -8.85
CA ALA A 238 -0.10 -12.97 -8.00
C ALA A 238 0.47 -13.70 -6.77
N GLY A 239 -0.02 -13.30 -5.61
CA GLY A 239 0.34 -13.90 -4.35
C GLY A 239 -0.76 -13.69 -3.30
N GLY A 240 -0.66 -14.37 -2.18
CA GLY A 240 -1.68 -14.33 -1.13
C GLY A 240 -1.10 -14.20 0.28
N GLY A 241 -2.00 -14.00 1.25
CA GLY A 241 -1.69 -13.96 2.65
C GLY A 241 -0.97 -12.68 3.12
N VAL A 242 -0.48 -12.72 4.35
CA VAL A 242 0.11 -11.54 5.03
C VAL A 242 1.37 -11.04 4.33
N ARG A 243 2.19 -11.95 3.77
CA ARG A 243 3.42 -11.57 3.05
C ARG A 243 3.08 -10.72 1.83
N GLN A 244 2.15 -11.17 1.00
CA GLN A 244 1.74 -10.43 -0.21
C GLN A 244 1.15 -9.07 0.18
N ARG A 245 0.29 -9.03 1.21
CA ARG A 245 -0.27 -7.78 1.74
C ARG A 245 0.83 -6.77 2.08
N ASN A 246 1.83 -7.20 2.85
CA ASN A 246 2.90 -6.30 3.27
C ASN A 246 3.75 -5.81 2.09
N VAL A 247 4.10 -6.69 1.16
CA VAL A 247 4.86 -6.31 -0.05
C VAL A 247 4.07 -5.30 -0.88
N CYS A 248 2.79 -5.54 -1.14
CA CYS A 248 1.95 -4.62 -1.91
C CYS A 248 1.81 -3.25 -1.22
N LEU A 249 1.55 -3.23 0.10
CA LEU A 249 1.44 -1.97 0.85
C LEU A 249 2.74 -1.17 0.87
N GLN A 250 3.88 -1.85 1.04
CA GLN A 250 5.20 -1.21 0.96
C GLN A 250 5.46 -0.65 -0.43
N THR A 251 5.12 -1.38 -1.47
CA THR A 251 5.26 -0.93 -2.86
C THR A 251 4.40 0.29 -3.12
N LEU A 252 3.10 0.27 -2.74
CA LEU A 252 2.20 1.43 -2.89
C LEU A 252 2.69 2.65 -2.09
N ALA A 253 3.30 2.45 -0.92
CA ALA A 253 3.89 3.53 -0.13
C ALA A 253 5.10 4.17 -0.84
N ARG A 254 5.91 3.37 -1.57
CA ARG A 254 7.13 3.84 -2.23
C ARG A 254 6.91 4.54 -3.57
N ILE A 255 5.69 4.52 -4.12
CA ILE A 255 5.41 5.18 -5.40
C ILE A 255 5.58 6.70 -5.25
N ASP A 256 6.45 7.27 -6.10
CA ASP A 256 6.68 8.71 -6.19
C ASP A 256 5.79 9.32 -7.28
N THR A 257 4.75 10.04 -6.86
CA THR A 257 3.83 10.71 -7.78
C THR A 257 4.39 11.96 -8.44
N ALA A 258 5.54 12.45 -7.97
CA ALA A 258 6.22 13.58 -8.59
C ALA A 258 7.07 13.18 -9.80
N LYS A 259 7.44 11.90 -9.92
CA LYS A 259 8.19 11.38 -11.06
C LYS A 259 7.28 11.12 -12.26
N PRO A 260 7.83 11.23 -13.50
CA PRO A 260 7.10 10.80 -14.68
C PRO A 260 6.78 9.30 -14.60
N VAL A 261 5.55 8.95 -14.95
CA VAL A 261 5.09 7.56 -14.99
C VAL A 261 5.40 6.92 -16.34
N GLN A 262 5.52 5.59 -16.37
CA GLN A 262 5.61 4.85 -17.63
C GLN A 262 4.24 4.85 -18.34
N SER A 263 4.23 4.67 -19.68
CA SER A 263 2.99 4.50 -20.44
C SER A 263 2.17 3.32 -19.89
N PHE A 264 0.95 3.63 -19.48
CA PHE A 264 0.05 2.61 -18.94
C PHE A 264 -0.41 1.65 -20.05
N SER A 265 -0.63 2.15 -21.26
CA SER A 265 -1.01 1.33 -22.40
C SER A 265 0.06 0.28 -22.73
N GLU A 266 1.34 0.63 -22.65
CA GLU A 266 2.45 -0.31 -22.83
C GLU A 266 2.48 -1.37 -21.73
N LEU A 267 2.39 -0.94 -20.46
CA LEU A 267 2.37 -1.83 -19.31
C LEU A 267 1.20 -2.82 -19.39
N PHE A 268 0.01 -2.31 -19.72
CA PHE A 268 -1.18 -3.13 -19.84
C PHE A 268 -1.09 -4.13 -21.00
N SER A 269 -0.64 -3.68 -22.20
CA SER A 269 -0.46 -4.53 -23.37
C SER A 269 0.52 -5.68 -23.11
N ALA A 270 1.62 -5.41 -22.42
CA ALA A 270 2.60 -6.41 -22.05
C ALA A 270 2.05 -7.50 -21.12
N ARG A 271 0.99 -7.19 -20.35
CA ARG A 271 0.36 -8.07 -19.36
C ARG A 271 -0.99 -8.64 -19.77
N MET A 272 -1.49 -8.25 -20.95
CA MET A 272 -2.76 -8.78 -21.47
C MET A 272 -2.72 -10.29 -21.72
N SER A 273 -1.59 -10.83 -22.17
CA SER A 273 -1.41 -12.25 -22.50
C SER A 273 -1.53 -13.17 -21.28
N ASP A 274 -1.20 -12.68 -20.09
CA ASP A 274 -1.19 -13.46 -18.85
C ASP A 274 -2.59 -13.62 -18.21
N ALA A 275 -3.63 -13.15 -18.90
CA ALA A 275 -5.00 -13.09 -18.38
C ALA A 275 -5.70 -14.45 -18.21
N SER A 276 -5.14 -15.56 -18.73
CA SER A 276 -5.76 -16.89 -18.67
C SER A 276 -6.07 -17.39 -17.24
N ASN A 277 -5.32 -16.91 -16.25
CA ASN A 277 -5.48 -17.25 -14.83
C ASN A 277 -6.19 -16.18 -14.00
N ALA A 278 -6.72 -15.11 -14.62
CA ALA A 278 -7.44 -14.08 -13.90
C ALA A 278 -8.88 -14.52 -13.59
N LEU A 279 -9.27 -14.39 -12.31
CA LEU A 279 -10.66 -14.53 -11.88
C LEU A 279 -11.44 -13.26 -12.20
N TYR A 280 -10.83 -12.14 -11.90
CA TYR A 280 -11.40 -10.80 -12.07
C TYR A 280 -10.31 -9.76 -12.27
N THR A 281 -10.58 -8.71 -13.05
CA THR A 281 -9.63 -7.63 -13.28
C THR A 281 -10.24 -6.29 -12.85
N CYS A 282 -9.55 -5.59 -11.96
CA CYS A 282 -9.91 -4.25 -11.51
C CYS A 282 -8.96 -3.23 -12.11
N PHE A 283 -9.51 -2.19 -12.73
CA PHE A 283 -8.76 -1.03 -13.19
C PHE A 283 -9.04 0.16 -12.27
N VAL A 284 -8.02 0.92 -11.97
CA VAL A 284 -8.12 2.17 -11.21
C VAL A 284 -7.37 3.23 -11.99
N SER A 285 -8.10 4.17 -12.59
CA SER A 285 -7.52 5.21 -13.45
C SER A 285 -8.36 6.48 -13.39
N PRO A 286 -7.73 7.67 -13.25
CA PRO A 286 -8.41 8.95 -13.29
C PRO A 286 -8.56 9.48 -14.72
N ASN A 287 -8.15 8.69 -15.73
CA ASN A 287 -8.09 9.08 -17.13
C ASN A 287 -8.73 8.04 -18.03
N ALA A 288 -9.41 8.52 -19.07
CA ALA A 288 -10.06 7.73 -20.11
C ALA A 288 -9.50 8.10 -21.51
N TYR A 289 -8.17 8.00 -21.68
CA TYR A 289 -7.54 8.27 -22.97
C TYR A 289 -8.00 7.27 -24.02
N GLU A 290 -8.12 7.73 -25.27
CA GLU A 290 -8.63 6.94 -26.40
C GLU A 290 -7.85 5.63 -26.57
N ASP A 291 -6.53 5.66 -26.49
CA ASP A 291 -5.68 4.47 -26.61
C ASP A 291 -5.96 3.45 -25.52
N PHE A 292 -6.11 3.90 -24.28
CA PHE A 292 -6.44 3.03 -23.15
C PHE A 292 -7.87 2.50 -23.25
N ALA A 293 -8.82 3.34 -23.65
CA ALA A 293 -10.20 2.96 -23.85
C ALA A 293 -10.35 1.87 -24.93
N ALA A 294 -9.66 2.03 -26.07
CA ALA A 294 -9.63 1.03 -27.14
C ALA A 294 -9.06 -0.32 -26.67
N LEU A 295 -7.94 -0.30 -25.92
CA LEU A 295 -7.34 -1.51 -25.35
C LEU A 295 -8.27 -2.20 -24.34
N LEU A 296 -8.99 -1.43 -23.51
CA LEU A 296 -9.96 -1.98 -22.57
C LEU A 296 -11.12 -2.67 -23.27
N LEU A 297 -11.68 -2.09 -24.32
CA LEU A 297 -12.76 -2.70 -25.10
C LEU A 297 -12.29 -4.02 -25.73
N GLN A 298 -11.10 -4.05 -26.32
CA GLN A 298 -10.51 -5.26 -26.87
C GLN A 298 -10.28 -6.34 -25.79
N TYR A 299 -9.87 -5.93 -24.60
CA TYR A 299 -9.68 -6.84 -23.47
C TYR A 299 -11.01 -7.38 -22.95
N GLN A 300 -12.04 -6.54 -22.88
CA GLN A 300 -13.38 -6.90 -22.42
C GLN A 300 -14.02 -8.01 -23.24
N GLU A 301 -13.84 -8.02 -24.58
CA GLU A 301 -14.36 -9.06 -25.45
C GLU A 301 -13.89 -10.45 -25.05
N LYS A 302 -12.65 -10.58 -24.55
CA LYS A 302 -12.05 -11.85 -24.14
C LYS A 302 -12.22 -12.12 -22.64
N HIS A 303 -12.30 -11.06 -21.84
CA HIS A 303 -12.33 -11.10 -20.37
C HIS A 303 -13.42 -10.18 -19.83
N PRO A 304 -14.70 -10.62 -19.85
CA PRO A 304 -15.84 -9.79 -19.45
C PRO A 304 -15.85 -9.43 -17.95
N ASP A 305 -15.05 -10.15 -17.15
CA ASP A 305 -15.02 -10.00 -15.70
C ASP A 305 -14.05 -8.92 -15.28
N MET A 306 -14.47 -7.70 -15.46
CA MET A 306 -13.67 -6.55 -15.15
C MET A 306 -14.51 -5.38 -14.64
N LYS A 307 -13.89 -4.51 -13.89
CA LYS A 307 -14.49 -3.26 -13.41
C LYS A 307 -13.45 -2.16 -13.38
N TRP A 308 -13.87 -0.95 -13.73
CA TRP A 308 -13.02 0.22 -13.72
C TRP A 308 -13.52 1.23 -12.69
N PHE A 309 -12.68 1.60 -11.75
CA PHE A 309 -12.91 2.64 -10.76
C PHE A 309 -12.28 3.94 -11.26
N TYR A 310 -13.10 4.95 -11.43
CA TYR A 310 -12.70 6.24 -11.96
C TYR A 310 -12.87 7.33 -10.89
N PRO A 311 -11.82 7.71 -10.15
CA PRO A 311 -11.88 8.84 -9.22
C PRO A 311 -11.87 10.17 -9.98
N TYR A 312 -12.74 11.09 -9.58
CA TYR A 312 -12.83 12.43 -10.18
C TYR A 312 -13.10 13.49 -9.11
N SER A 313 -12.57 14.71 -9.34
CA SER A 313 -12.72 15.87 -8.45
C SER A 313 -13.63 16.96 -9.01
N GLU A 314 -14.10 16.80 -10.23
CA GLU A 314 -14.96 17.75 -10.94
C GLU A 314 -16.41 17.70 -10.43
N SER A 315 -17.23 18.70 -10.81
CA SER A 315 -18.65 18.74 -10.40
C SER A 315 -19.50 17.68 -11.08
N THR A 316 -19.11 17.25 -12.26
CA THR A 316 -19.78 16.22 -13.06
C THR A 316 -18.76 15.16 -13.46
N PRO A 317 -19.14 13.87 -13.45
CA PRO A 317 -18.26 12.84 -13.96
C PRO A 317 -17.94 13.07 -15.43
N PRO A 318 -16.71 12.79 -15.88
CA PRO A 318 -16.36 12.87 -17.29
C PRO A 318 -17.18 11.85 -18.11
N ASP A 319 -17.43 12.14 -19.37
CA ASP A 319 -18.12 11.21 -20.27
C ASP A 319 -17.10 10.33 -21.01
N PRO A 320 -17.00 9.03 -20.68
CA PRO A 320 -16.05 8.13 -21.32
C PRO A 320 -16.57 7.49 -22.62
N GLY A 321 -17.75 7.91 -23.08
CA GLY A 321 -18.46 7.27 -24.18
C GLY A 321 -19.38 6.12 -23.71
N GLU A 322 -20.45 5.87 -24.47
CA GLU A 322 -21.51 4.90 -24.08
C GLU A 322 -20.99 3.47 -23.87
N ALA A 323 -20.04 3.03 -24.68
CA ALA A 323 -19.50 1.68 -24.63
C ALA A 323 -18.81 1.34 -23.29
N LEU A 324 -18.21 2.32 -22.63
CA LEU A 324 -17.47 2.14 -21.37
C LEU A 324 -18.30 2.44 -20.13
N LYS A 325 -19.45 3.10 -20.24
CA LYS A 325 -20.30 3.47 -19.10
C LYS A 325 -20.70 2.29 -18.22
N SER A 326 -20.93 1.12 -18.79
CA SER A 326 -21.31 -0.08 -18.05
C SER A 326 -20.19 -0.68 -17.20
N LEU A 327 -18.93 -0.39 -17.56
CA LEU A 327 -17.74 -0.90 -16.88
C LEU A 327 -17.25 0.01 -15.77
N ILE A 328 -17.59 1.31 -15.87
CA ILE A 328 -17.03 2.34 -15.00
C ILE A 328 -17.90 2.53 -13.77
N THR A 329 -17.22 2.58 -12.64
CA THR A 329 -17.76 3.10 -11.39
C THR A 329 -17.09 4.43 -11.09
N PHE A 330 -17.85 5.51 -11.27
CA PHE A 330 -17.37 6.86 -10.96
C PHE A 330 -17.33 7.05 -9.43
N ILE A 331 -16.24 7.63 -8.94
CA ILE A 331 -16.00 7.89 -7.52
C ILE A 331 -15.74 9.38 -7.36
N SER A 332 -16.69 10.10 -6.77
CA SER A 332 -16.51 11.50 -6.41
C SER A 332 -15.53 11.63 -5.24
N LEU A 333 -14.57 12.55 -5.36
CA LEU A 333 -13.67 12.92 -4.27
C LEU A 333 -14.22 14.07 -3.42
N ARG A 334 -15.30 14.70 -3.84
CA ARG A 334 -15.96 15.75 -3.05
C ARG A 334 -16.78 15.10 -1.95
N GLU A 335 -16.60 15.56 -0.73
CA GLU A 335 -17.56 15.30 0.33
C GLU A 335 -18.88 15.96 -0.06
N GLU A 336 -19.97 15.18 -0.09
CA GLU A 336 -21.30 15.77 -0.18
C GLU A 336 -21.45 16.66 1.06
N SER A 337 -21.48 17.98 0.82
CA SER A 337 -21.87 18.93 1.87
C SER A 337 -23.33 18.63 2.22
N VAL A 338 -23.50 17.97 3.38
CA VAL A 338 -24.79 17.74 4.04
C VAL A 338 -25.36 19.06 4.54
#